data_0d5e441b61a83ac033550a05ed41e4ce
#
_entry.id   0d5e441b61a83ac033550a05ed41e4ce
#
_cell.length_a   1.000
_cell.length_b   1.000
_cell.length_c   1.000
_cell.angle_alpha   90.00
_cell.angle_beta   90.00
_cell.angle_gamma   90.00
#
_symmetry.space_group_name_H-M   'P 1'
#
loop_
_entity.id
_entity.type
_entity.pdbx_description
1 polymer ?
#
loop_
_entity_poly.entity_id
_entity_poly.type
_entity_poly.pdbx_seq_one_letter_code
_entity_poly.pdbx_strand_id
1 'polypeptide(L)'
;MDDSESILKYYKDELKWNPPFAEILSKYSPNGLRGYLGMRQSVQEGYLPKKTSELIFTILDSLDDEVSGAKAHAFAAIEAGLTMEELVEAFVIVTIVKGINTLCKTDVEAIK
;
A
#
# COMPACT_ATOMS: atom_id res chain seq x y z
N MET A 1 18.72 12.18 -7.43
CA MET A 1 17.26 11.96 -7.63
C MET A 1 16.53 12.53 -6.45
N ASP A 2 15.53 13.37 -6.66
CA ASP A 2 14.79 13.91 -5.53
C ASP A 2 13.79 12.86 -5.01
N ASP A 3 13.18 13.17 -3.87
CA ASP A 3 12.27 12.24 -3.20
C ASP A 3 11.06 11.88 -4.06
N SER A 4 10.57 12.86 -4.84
CA SER A 4 9.40 12.64 -5.70
C SER A 4 9.67 11.57 -6.74
N GLU A 5 10.83 11.65 -7.40
CA GLU A 5 11.19 10.65 -8.42
C GLU A 5 11.35 9.26 -7.80
N SER A 6 11.96 9.18 -6.61
CA SER A 6 12.15 7.90 -5.92
C SER A 6 10.83 7.22 -5.61
N ILE A 7 9.87 7.98 -5.11
CA ILE A 7 8.58 7.43 -4.72
C ILE A 7 7.74 7.08 -5.95
N LEU A 8 7.76 7.91 -6.99
CA LEU A 8 7.05 7.58 -8.22
C LEU A 8 7.60 6.31 -8.86
N LYS A 9 8.92 6.14 -8.80
CA LYS A 9 9.55 4.91 -9.28
C LYS A 9 9.11 3.70 -8.44
N TYR A 10 9.01 3.85 -7.14
CA TYR A 10 8.52 2.81 -6.25
C TYR A 10 7.11 2.36 -6.66
N TYR A 11 6.18 3.29 -6.89
CA TYR A 11 4.85 2.92 -7.35
C TYR A 11 4.89 2.14 -8.65
N LYS A 12 5.68 2.62 -9.60
CA LYS A 12 5.77 1.99 -10.91
C LYS A 12 6.43 0.62 -10.85
N ASP A 13 7.58 0.51 -10.19
CA ASP A 13 8.43 -0.68 -10.24
C ASP A 13 8.02 -1.74 -9.23
N GLU A 14 7.59 -1.34 -8.04
CA GLU A 14 7.31 -2.29 -6.98
C GLU A 14 5.82 -2.53 -6.80
N LEU A 15 5.00 -1.50 -6.79
CA LEU A 15 3.56 -1.67 -6.64
C LEU A 15 2.86 -1.98 -7.97
N LYS A 16 3.52 -1.70 -9.10
CA LYS A 16 2.94 -1.88 -10.43
C LYS A 16 1.61 -1.13 -10.55
N TRP A 17 1.55 0.05 -9.96
CA TRP A 17 0.33 0.80 -9.83
C TRP A 17 0.60 2.28 -10.07
N ASN A 18 -0.26 2.91 -10.85
CA ASN A 18 -0.18 4.36 -11.10
C ASN A 18 -1.36 5.02 -10.37
N PRO A 19 -1.15 5.46 -9.12
CA PRO A 19 -2.26 6.00 -8.34
C PRO A 19 -2.79 7.31 -8.94
N PRO A 20 -4.13 7.45 -9.06
CA PRO A 20 -4.71 8.66 -9.68
C PRO A 20 -4.29 9.97 -9.03
N PHE A 21 -4.08 9.99 -7.72
CA PHE A 21 -3.70 11.23 -7.04
C PHE A 21 -2.36 11.77 -7.52
N ALA A 22 -1.44 10.90 -7.93
CA ALA A 22 -0.11 11.33 -8.37
C ALA A 22 -0.20 12.21 -9.61
N GLU A 23 -1.01 11.81 -10.57
CA GLU A 23 -1.21 12.59 -11.79
C GLU A 23 -1.91 13.92 -11.49
N ILE A 24 -2.97 13.88 -10.72
CA ILE A 24 -3.73 15.07 -10.35
C ILE A 24 -2.86 16.08 -9.62
N LEU A 25 -2.14 15.63 -8.59
CA LEU A 25 -1.30 16.51 -7.79
C LEU A 25 -0.10 17.04 -8.58
N SER A 26 0.49 16.21 -9.44
CA SER A 26 1.63 16.68 -10.24
C SER A 26 1.22 17.82 -11.16
N LYS A 27 -0.03 17.81 -11.65
CA LYS A 27 -0.54 18.82 -12.56
C LYS A 27 -1.00 20.08 -11.83
N TYR A 28 -1.73 19.93 -10.74
CA TYR A 28 -2.41 21.06 -10.09
C TYR A 28 -1.79 21.51 -8.77
N SER A 29 -0.98 20.67 -8.13
CA SER A 29 -0.35 21.02 -6.85
C SER A 29 0.97 20.27 -6.67
N PRO A 30 2.01 20.65 -7.42
CA PRO A 30 3.30 19.96 -7.31
C PRO A 30 3.87 19.98 -5.89
N ASN A 31 3.66 21.06 -5.15
CA ASN A 31 4.12 21.15 -3.76
C ASN A 31 3.35 20.19 -2.86
N GLY A 32 2.06 19.99 -3.12
CA GLY A 32 1.26 19.02 -2.38
C GLY A 32 1.76 17.60 -2.62
N LEU A 33 2.08 17.29 -3.87
CA LEU A 33 2.67 15.99 -4.21
C LEU A 33 4.00 15.78 -3.50
N ARG A 34 4.86 16.79 -3.54
CA ARG A 34 6.17 16.70 -2.89
C ARG A 34 6.05 16.44 -1.38
N GLY A 35 5.11 17.13 -0.72
CA GLY A 35 4.86 16.92 0.70
C GLY A 35 4.38 15.51 1.01
N TYR A 36 3.44 15.01 0.20
CA TYR A 36 2.94 13.65 0.35
C TYR A 36 4.07 12.62 0.13
N LEU A 37 4.83 12.79 -0.96
CA LEU A 37 5.91 11.86 -1.27
C LEU A 37 7.02 11.89 -0.22
N GLY A 38 7.24 13.04 0.42
CA GLY A 38 8.16 13.14 1.55
C GLY A 38 7.73 12.28 2.73
N MET A 39 6.43 12.28 3.05
CA MET A 39 5.90 11.38 4.08
C MET A 39 6.11 9.91 3.71
N ARG A 40 5.84 9.56 2.45
CA ARG A 40 6.06 8.19 1.98
C ARG A 40 7.54 7.80 2.09
N GLN A 41 8.43 8.71 1.76
CA GLN A 41 9.86 8.46 1.85
C GLN A 41 10.28 8.15 3.30
N SER A 42 9.70 8.85 4.26
CA SER A 42 10.01 8.62 5.67
C SER A 42 9.63 7.20 6.12
N VAL A 43 8.60 6.61 5.51
CA VAL A 43 8.22 5.23 5.80
C VAL A 43 9.22 4.25 5.17
N GLN A 44 9.64 4.50 3.93
CA GLN A 44 10.61 3.62 3.27
C GLN A 44 11.95 3.58 4.01
N GLU A 45 12.33 4.66 4.64
CA GLU A 45 13.59 4.76 5.40
C GLU A 45 13.39 4.51 6.89
N GLY A 46 12.19 4.12 7.31
CA GLY A 46 11.82 4.04 8.71
C GLY A 46 12.16 2.71 9.38
N TYR A 47 11.55 2.51 10.52
CA TYR A 47 11.90 1.41 11.42
C TYR A 47 11.15 0.11 11.14
N LEU A 48 10.00 0.17 10.49
CA LEU A 48 9.22 -1.04 10.20
C LEU A 48 9.82 -1.77 9.02
N PRO A 49 9.93 -3.10 9.08
CA PRO A 49 10.30 -3.87 7.90
C PRO A 49 9.31 -3.61 6.75
N LYS A 50 9.80 -3.67 5.51
CA LYS A 50 8.97 -3.39 4.35
C LYS A 50 7.70 -4.24 4.32
N LYS A 51 7.81 -5.54 4.59
CA LYS A 51 6.63 -6.42 4.59
C LYS A 51 5.58 -5.97 5.59
N THR A 52 6.01 -5.39 6.71
CA THR A 52 5.11 -4.91 7.75
C THR A 52 4.41 -3.62 7.32
N SER A 53 5.17 -2.65 6.81
CA SER A 53 4.56 -1.40 6.37
C SER A 53 3.61 -1.63 5.19
N GLU A 54 3.96 -2.51 4.26
CA GLU A 54 3.07 -2.85 3.15
C GLU A 54 1.81 -3.56 3.62
N LEU A 55 1.92 -4.41 4.64
CA LEU A 55 0.75 -5.05 5.23
C LEU A 55 -0.19 -4.01 5.85
N ILE A 56 0.35 -3.03 6.56
CA ILE A 56 -0.45 -1.97 7.16
C ILE A 56 -1.17 -1.17 6.09
N PHE A 57 -0.48 -0.78 5.00
CA PHE A 57 -1.11 -0.11 3.87
C PHE A 57 -2.25 -0.95 3.28
N THR A 58 -2.02 -2.25 3.12
CA THR A 58 -3.04 -3.16 2.59
C THR A 58 -4.31 -3.12 3.43
N ILE A 59 -4.15 -3.23 4.75
CA ILE A 59 -5.27 -3.24 5.67
C ILE A 59 -6.04 -1.91 5.62
N LEU A 60 -5.32 -0.80 5.68
CA LEU A 60 -5.95 0.52 5.70
C LEU A 60 -6.68 0.80 4.39
N ASP A 61 -6.07 0.45 3.25
CA ASP A 61 -6.73 0.62 1.95
C ASP A 61 -7.97 -0.26 1.85
N SER A 62 -7.92 -1.48 2.39
CA SER A 62 -9.08 -2.37 2.39
C SER A 62 -10.23 -1.78 3.22
N LEU A 63 -9.91 -1.17 4.36
CA LEU A 63 -10.92 -0.54 5.19
C LEU A 63 -11.54 0.67 4.54
N ASP A 64 -10.79 1.36 3.69
CA ASP A 64 -11.25 2.55 2.97
C ASP A 64 -11.85 2.24 1.61
N ASP A 65 -12.05 0.97 1.27
CA ASP A 65 -12.57 0.54 -0.03
C ASP A 65 -11.66 0.90 -1.21
N GLU A 66 -10.37 1.14 -0.96
CA GLU A 66 -9.40 1.38 -2.01
C GLU A 66 -8.82 0.04 -2.48
N VAL A 67 -9.58 -0.65 -3.32
CA VAL A 67 -9.27 -2.03 -3.73
C VAL A 67 -7.97 -2.11 -4.52
N SER A 68 -7.75 -1.19 -5.45
CA SER A 68 -6.54 -1.19 -6.27
C SER A 68 -5.28 -1.01 -5.42
N GLY A 69 -5.32 -0.07 -4.46
CA GLY A 69 -4.21 0.15 -3.54
C GLY A 69 -4.00 -1.04 -2.64
N ALA A 70 -5.08 -1.64 -2.11
CA ALA A 70 -4.98 -2.81 -1.25
C ALA A 70 -4.28 -3.96 -1.97
N LYS A 71 -4.65 -4.24 -3.21
CA LYS A 71 -4.02 -5.30 -4.00
C LYS A 71 -2.55 -5.00 -4.28
N ALA A 72 -2.23 -3.77 -4.65
CA ALA A 72 -0.86 -3.37 -4.95
C ALA A 72 0.04 -3.52 -3.72
N HIS A 73 -0.42 -3.07 -2.57
CA HIS A 73 0.35 -3.18 -1.33
C HIS A 73 0.45 -4.62 -0.85
N ALA A 74 -0.60 -5.43 -1.00
CA ALA A 74 -0.55 -6.85 -0.65
C ALA A 74 0.49 -7.58 -1.50
N PHE A 75 0.52 -7.29 -2.80
CA PHE A 75 1.53 -7.85 -3.68
C PHE A 75 2.94 -7.45 -3.22
N ALA A 76 3.14 -6.19 -2.90
CA ALA A 76 4.44 -5.71 -2.43
C ALA A 76 4.84 -6.36 -1.10
N ALA A 77 3.89 -6.59 -0.20
CA ALA A 77 4.15 -7.25 1.07
C ALA A 77 4.63 -8.69 0.85
N ILE A 78 3.99 -9.41 -0.05
CA ILE A 78 4.36 -10.79 -0.36
C ILE A 78 5.74 -10.81 -1.03
N GLU A 79 6.01 -9.90 -1.96
CA GLU A 79 7.33 -9.80 -2.57
C GLU A 79 8.42 -9.49 -1.54
N ALA A 80 8.07 -8.81 -0.45
CA ALA A 80 9.00 -8.49 0.62
C ALA A 80 9.11 -9.61 1.66
N GLY A 81 8.44 -10.74 1.45
CA GLY A 81 8.58 -11.92 2.30
C GLY A 81 7.40 -12.24 3.21
N LEU A 82 6.30 -11.48 3.12
CA LEU A 82 5.10 -11.83 3.88
C LEU A 82 4.48 -13.09 3.27
N THR A 83 4.08 -14.04 4.12
CA THR A 83 3.42 -15.25 3.64
C THR A 83 1.92 -15.00 3.49
N MET A 84 1.26 -15.85 2.70
CA MET A 84 -0.21 -15.78 2.58
C MET A 84 -0.87 -16.04 3.93
N GLU A 85 -0.31 -16.97 4.71
CA GLU A 85 -0.82 -17.25 6.05
C GLU A 85 -0.78 -16.04 6.94
N GLU A 86 0.33 -15.29 6.89
CA GLU A 86 0.45 -14.04 7.66
C GLU A 86 -0.53 -12.98 7.20
N LEU A 87 -0.69 -12.82 5.88
CA LEU A 87 -1.62 -11.85 5.32
C LEU A 87 -3.05 -12.16 5.76
N VAL A 88 -3.46 -13.42 5.62
CA VAL A 88 -4.82 -13.83 6.00
C VAL A 88 -5.04 -13.70 7.50
N GLU A 89 -4.04 -14.06 8.32
CA GLU A 89 -4.16 -13.93 9.77
C GLU A 89 -4.35 -12.46 10.17
N ALA A 90 -3.66 -11.54 9.51
CA ALA A 90 -3.86 -10.12 9.76
C ALA A 90 -5.32 -9.71 9.48
N PHE A 91 -5.91 -10.23 8.40
CA PHE A 91 -7.33 -9.95 8.10
C PHE A 91 -8.28 -10.67 9.05
N VAL A 92 -7.88 -11.80 9.63
CA VAL A 92 -8.66 -12.42 10.70
C VAL A 92 -8.74 -11.47 11.89
N ILE A 93 -7.63 -10.85 12.25
CA ILE A 93 -7.60 -9.86 13.33
C ILE A 93 -8.55 -8.69 13.00
N VAL A 94 -8.49 -8.19 11.77
CA VAL A 94 -9.37 -7.10 11.31
C VAL A 94 -10.84 -7.55 11.38
N THR A 95 -11.11 -8.79 10.96
CA THR A 95 -12.46 -9.35 10.97
C THR A 95 -13.04 -9.38 12.39
N ILE A 96 -12.23 -9.73 13.37
CA ILE A 96 -12.67 -9.74 14.78
C ILE A 96 -13.15 -8.34 15.20
N VAL A 97 -12.49 -7.30 14.72
CA VAL A 97 -12.79 -5.92 15.14
C VAL A 97 -13.83 -5.27 14.23
N LYS A 98 -13.72 -5.47 12.91
CA LYS A 98 -14.48 -4.70 11.91
C LYS A 98 -15.50 -5.53 11.13
N GLY A 99 -15.42 -6.86 11.14
CA GLY A 99 -16.33 -7.72 10.42
C GLY A 99 -15.74 -8.30 9.14
N ILE A 100 -16.45 -9.30 8.59
CA ILE A 100 -15.93 -10.15 7.50
C ILE A 100 -15.77 -9.44 6.17
N ASN A 101 -16.47 -8.33 5.95
CA ASN A 101 -16.45 -7.62 4.67
C ASN A 101 -15.06 -7.11 4.29
N THR A 102 -14.23 -6.76 5.26
CA THR A 102 -12.88 -6.27 4.97
C THR A 102 -12.03 -7.34 4.29
N LEU A 103 -12.13 -8.58 4.75
CA LEU A 103 -11.41 -9.70 4.12
C LEU A 103 -11.88 -9.90 2.68
N CYS A 104 -13.19 -9.82 2.45
CA CYS A 104 -13.76 -10.01 1.11
C CYS A 104 -13.30 -8.92 0.13
N LYS A 105 -13.15 -7.68 0.61
CA LYS A 105 -12.77 -6.55 -0.24
C LYS A 105 -11.38 -6.70 -0.84
N THR A 106 -10.46 -7.34 -0.13
CA THR A 106 -9.08 -7.46 -0.60
C THR A 106 -8.92 -8.53 -1.66
N ASP A 107 -9.80 -9.54 -1.68
CA ASP A 107 -9.74 -10.65 -2.62
C ASP A 107 -8.34 -11.29 -2.62
N VAL A 108 -7.93 -11.76 -1.44
CA VAL A 108 -6.57 -12.27 -1.24
C VAL A 108 -6.22 -13.44 -2.15
N GLU A 109 -7.22 -14.22 -2.58
CA GLU A 109 -6.97 -15.35 -3.49
C GLU A 109 -6.46 -14.89 -4.86
N ALA A 110 -6.85 -13.70 -5.30
CA ALA A 110 -6.41 -13.17 -6.58
C ALA A 110 -4.95 -12.71 -6.56
N ILE A 111 -4.36 -12.60 -5.39
CA ILE A 111 -2.99 -12.11 -5.22
C ILE A 111 -1.95 -13.22 -5.45
N LYS A 112 -2.34 -14.44 -5.26
CA LYS A 112 -1.44 -15.60 -5.39
C LYS A 112 -0.78 -15.71 -6.75
#